data_b79c6509dd9b78b5977b534f9c233b72
#
_entry.id   b79c6509dd9b78b5977b534f9c233b72
#
_cell.length_a   1.000
_cell.length_b   1.000
_cell.length_c   1.000
_cell.angle_alpha   90.00
_cell.angle_beta   90.00
_cell.angle_gamma   90.00
#
_symmetry.space_group_name_H-M   'P 1'
#
loop_
_entity.id
_entity.type
_entity.pdbx_description
1 polymer ?
#
loop_
_entity_poly.entity_id
_entity_poly.type
_entity_poly.pdbx_seq_one_letter_code
_entity_poly.pdbx_strand_id
1 'polypeptide(L)'
;DECIRILHDDGSICWQVGNYVDKGSIVPLDILLYPIFAKHNLKLRNRIIWHFGHGLHASKRFSGRYETILWFTKTDTYTFNLDAVRVPQKYPNKKYFKGNRKGEFSCNPLGKNPSDVWEIPNVKNNHVEKTIHPCQFPVELVERFILSMTNENDMVFDPFLGAGTTTAAAATARPARADRFPAPWQIGHKPPNPCPCA
;
A
#
# COMPACT_ATOMS: atom_id res chain seq x y z
N ASP A 1 -23.46 -0.51 2.34
CA ASP A 1 -24.28 -0.27 1.14
C ASP A 1 -24.03 1.11 0.54
N GLU A 2 -24.05 2.20 1.35
CA GLU A 2 -23.95 3.58 0.83
C GLU A 2 -22.65 3.88 0.07
N CYS A 3 -21.50 3.44 0.55
CA CYS A 3 -20.23 3.60 -0.18
C CYS A 3 -20.29 2.95 -1.57
N ILE A 4 -20.97 1.81 -1.70
CA ILE A 4 -21.13 1.11 -2.99
C ILE A 4 -22.12 1.85 -3.88
N ARG A 5 -23.18 2.42 -3.31
CA ARG A 5 -24.18 3.20 -4.06
C ARG A 5 -23.57 4.43 -4.71
N ILE A 6 -22.70 5.15 -4.01
CA ILE A 6 -22.07 6.37 -4.50
C ILE A 6 -20.80 6.11 -5.33
N LEU A 7 -20.25 4.89 -5.29
CA LEU A 7 -19.06 4.55 -6.06
C LEU A 7 -19.34 4.63 -7.56
N HIS A 8 -18.49 5.33 -8.29
CA HIS A 8 -18.49 5.34 -9.74
C HIS A 8 -18.18 3.96 -10.34
N ASP A 9 -18.61 3.65 -11.56
CA ASP A 9 -18.45 2.30 -12.14
C ASP A 9 -17.00 1.93 -12.43
N ASP A 10 -16.14 2.91 -12.68
CA ASP A 10 -14.68 2.77 -12.83
C ASP A 10 -13.89 3.07 -11.54
N GLY A 11 -14.60 3.36 -10.46
CA GLY A 11 -14.04 3.67 -9.16
C GLY A 11 -13.58 2.46 -8.36
N SER A 12 -12.83 2.72 -7.31
CA SER A 12 -12.24 1.72 -6.41
C SER A 12 -12.66 1.92 -4.96
N ILE A 13 -12.84 0.83 -4.22
CA ILE A 13 -12.94 0.83 -2.76
C ILE A 13 -11.70 0.17 -2.19
N CYS A 14 -10.97 0.88 -1.32
CA CYS A 14 -9.88 0.35 -0.52
C CYS A 14 -10.31 0.30 0.94
N TRP A 15 -10.49 -0.90 1.48
CA TRP A 15 -10.95 -1.09 2.85
C TRP A 15 -9.84 -1.65 3.72
N GLN A 16 -9.27 -0.81 4.59
CA GLN A 16 -8.19 -1.17 5.49
C GLN A 16 -8.73 -1.70 6.81
N VAL A 17 -8.17 -2.81 7.27
CA VAL A 17 -8.49 -3.43 8.56
C VAL A 17 -7.28 -4.11 9.16
N GLY A 18 -7.20 -4.08 10.50
CA GLY A 18 -6.25 -4.87 11.27
C GLY A 18 -6.81 -6.22 11.71
N ASN A 19 -6.00 -6.97 12.43
CA ASN A 19 -6.45 -8.14 13.18
C ASN A 19 -6.95 -7.71 14.56
N TYR A 20 -8.16 -8.11 14.92
CA TYR A 20 -8.64 -7.96 16.29
C TYR A 20 -8.15 -9.13 17.16
N VAL A 21 -7.83 -8.86 18.42
CA VAL A 21 -7.43 -9.91 19.36
C VAL A 21 -8.49 -10.03 20.45
N ASP A 22 -9.20 -11.15 20.46
CA ASP A 22 -10.19 -11.48 21.48
C ASP A 22 -9.66 -12.62 22.37
N LYS A 23 -9.47 -12.36 23.66
CA LYS A 23 -9.03 -13.35 24.68
C LYS A 23 -7.81 -14.17 24.21
N GLY A 24 -6.88 -13.54 23.50
CA GLY A 24 -5.66 -14.18 22.98
C GLY A 24 -5.79 -14.83 21.61
N SER A 25 -7.00 -14.94 21.06
CA SER A 25 -7.28 -15.44 19.71
C SER A 25 -7.29 -14.31 18.69
N ILE A 26 -6.83 -14.59 17.47
CA ILE A 26 -6.90 -13.65 16.35
C ILE A 26 -8.27 -13.76 15.69
N VAL A 27 -8.94 -12.62 15.53
CA VAL A 27 -10.12 -12.47 14.70
C VAL A 27 -9.70 -11.72 13.43
N PRO A 28 -9.62 -12.40 12.27
CA PRO A 28 -9.15 -11.80 11.02
C PRO A 28 -10.29 -10.98 10.37
N LEU A 29 -10.31 -9.68 10.61
CA LEU A 29 -11.41 -8.81 10.16
C LEU A 29 -11.54 -8.74 8.63
N ASP A 30 -10.46 -8.87 7.90
CA ASP A 30 -10.46 -8.91 6.43
C ASP A 30 -11.28 -10.10 5.89
N ILE A 31 -11.15 -11.28 6.53
CA ILE A 31 -11.94 -12.48 6.16
C ILE A 31 -13.41 -12.28 6.49
N LEU A 32 -13.74 -11.67 7.61
CA LEU A 32 -15.13 -11.41 8.01
C LEU A 32 -15.80 -10.35 7.13
N LEU A 33 -15.05 -9.36 6.65
CA LEU A 33 -15.56 -8.28 5.82
C LEU A 33 -15.67 -8.66 4.33
N TYR A 34 -14.80 -9.53 3.83
CA TYR A 34 -14.82 -9.93 2.43
C TYR A 34 -16.21 -10.39 1.94
N PRO A 35 -16.96 -11.28 2.63
CA PRO A 35 -18.27 -11.70 2.18
C PRO A 35 -19.29 -10.56 2.11
N ILE A 36 -19.14 -9.51 2.93
CA ILE A 36 -20.02 -8.35 2.91
C ILE A 36 -19.91 -7.61 1.58
N PHE A 37 -18.69 -7.44 1.06
CA PHE A 37 -18.45 -6.82 -0.23
C PHE A 37 -18.78 -7.76 -1.40
N ALA A 38 -18.45 -9.05 -1.28
CA ALA A 38 -18.66 -10.04 -2.32
C ALA A 38 -20.15 -10.23 -2.67
N LYS A 39 -21.07 -10.17 -1.68
CA LYS A 39 -22.52 -10.26 -1.93
C LYS A 39 -23.08 -9.11 -2.79
N HIS A 40 -22.34 -7.98 -2.90
CA HIS A 40 -22.69 -6.85 -3.76
C HIS A 40 -22.06 -6.94 -5.16
N ASN A 41 -21.56 -8.10 -5.55
CA ASN A 41 -20.89 -8.36 -6.82
C ASN A 41 -19.63 -7.52 -7.05
N LEU A 42 -19.02 -6.99 -5.99
CA LEU A 42 -17.73 -6.31 -6.09
C LEU A 42 -16.62 -7.33 -6.34
N LYS A 43 -15.71 -6.98 -7.24
CA LYS A 43 -14.56 -7.82 -7.60
C LYS A 43 -13.35 -7.44 -6.76
N LEU A 44 -12.84 -8.38 -5.96
CA LEU A 44 -11.59 -8.18 -5.22
C LEU A 44 -10.42 -8.19 -6.21
N ARG A 45 -9.68 -7.08 -6.29
CA ARG A 45 -8.51 -6.93 -7.16
C ARG A 45 -7.21 -7.34 -6.48
N ASN A 46 -7.02 -6.87 -5.25
CA ASN A 46 -5.91 -7.26 -4.40
C ASN A 46 -6.33 -7.35 -2.93
N ARG A 47 -5.60 -8.18 -2.20
CA ARG A 47 -5.52 -8.20 -0.76
C ARG A 47 -4.11 -7.72 -0.39
N ILE A 48 -4.00 -6.40 -0.17
CA ILE A 48 -2.72 -5.73 0.04
C ILE A 48 -2.33 -5.85 1.51
N ILE A 49 -1.09 -6.20 1.78
CA ILE A 49 -0.51 -6.26 3.11
C ILE A 49 0.28 -4.98 3.37
N TRP A 50 -0.17 -4.16 4.28
CA TRP A 50 0.61 -3.04 4.81
C TRP A 50 1.43 -3.51 5.99
N HIS A 51 2.72 -3.72 5.78
CA HIS A 51 3.69 -4.12 6.80
C HIS A 51 4.36 -2.87 7.38
N PHE A 52 4.17 -2.61 8.67
CA PHE A 52 4.68 -1.40 9.34
C PHE A 52 5.87 -1.65 10.27
N GLY A 53 6.30 -2.89 10.44
CA GLY A 53 7.52 -3.30 11.16
C GLY A 53 7.51 -3.09 12.68
N HIS A 54 6.58 -2.29 13.23
CA HIS A 54 6.52 -1.93 14.64
C HIS A 54 5.17 -2.26 15.27
N GLY A 55 5.15 -2.47 16.61
CA GLY A 55 3.92 -2.73 17.36
C GLY A 55 4.20 -3.49 18.66
N LEU A 56 3.15 -3.85 19.37
CA LEU A 56 3.25 -4.59 20.63
C LEU A 56 3.85 -5.98 20.40
N HIS A 57 4.71 -6.40 21.36
CA HIS A 57 5.26 -7.75 21.35
C HIS A 57 4.28 -8.75 21.96
N ALA A 58 4.03 -9.84 21.26
CA ALA A 58 3.30 -10.97 21.79
C ALA A 58 4.29 -11.97 22.38
N SER A 59 3.95 -12.56 23.53
CA SER A 59 4.81 -13.55 24.20
C SER A 59 4.45 -15.00 23.87
N LYS A 60 3.21 -15.27 23.43
CA LYS A 60 2.70 -16.62 23.17
C LYS A 60 2.30 -16.87 21.72
N ARG A 61 2.62 -15.97 20.80
CA ARG A 61 2.42 -16.06 19.35
C ARG A 61 3.35 -15.12 18.63
N PHE A 62 3.42 -15.18 17.30
CA PHE A 62 4.16 -14.20 16.54
C PHE A 62 3.52 -12.80 16.67
N SER A 63 4.37 -11.78 16.77
CA SER A 63 3.92 -10.39 16.87
C SER A 63 3.35 -9.92 15.55
N GLY A 64 2.11 -9.44 15.53
CA GLY A 64 1.48 -8.84 14.35
C GLY A 64 2.19 -7.54 13.96
N ARG A 65 2.50 -7.40 12.67
CA ARG A 65 3.23 -6.24 12.13
C ARG A 65 2.64 -5.76 10.81
N TYR A 66 1.41 -6.15 10.52
CA TYR A 66 0.73 -5.77 9.29
C TYR A 66 -0.76 -5.53 9.53
N GLU A 67 -1.34 -4.80 8.61
CA GLU A 67 -2.77 -4.68 8.39
C GLU A 67 -3.07 -5.03 6.94
N THR A 68 -4.33 -5.29 6.64
CA THR A 68 -4.78 -5.73 5.32
C THR A 68 -5.65 -4.65 4.69
N ILE A 69 -5.45 -4.38 3.41
CA ILE A 69 -6.34 -3.55 2.62
C ILE A 69 -6.98 -4.41 1.53
N LEU A 70 -8.30 -4.47 1.53
CA LEU A 70 -9.10 -5.13 0.51
C LEU A 70 -9.43 -4.10 -0.58
N TRP A 71 -8.92 -4.31 -1.79
CA TRP A 71 -9.21 -3.44 -2.93
C TRP A 71 -10.26 -4.08 -3.83
N PHE A 72 -11.39 -3.40 -3.96
CA PHE A 72 -12.52 -3.81 -4.78
C PHE A 72 -12.83 -2.82 -5.89
N THR A 73 -13.44 -3.33 -6.98
CA THR A 73 -14.05 -2.54 -8.07
C THR A 73 -15.42 -3.10 -8.42
N LYS A 74 -16.29 -2.28 -9.03
CA LYS A 74 -17.58 -2.73 -9.56
C LYS A 74 -17.42 -3.50 -10.87
N THR A 75 -16.61 -2.98 -11.79
CA THR A 75 -16.47 -3.48 -13.17
C THR A 75 -15.03 -3.90 -13.45
N ASP A 76 -14.77 -4.47 -14.61
CA ASP A 76 -13.42 -4.77 -15.08
C ASP A 76 -12.75 -3.56 -15.73
N THR A 77 -13.53 -2.52 -16.02
CA THR A 77 -13.00 -1.21 -16.46
C THR A 77 -12.90 -0.32 -15.25
N TYR A 78 -11.68 -0.10 -14.75
CA TYR A 78 -11.40 0.72 -13.58
C TYR A 78 -10.10 1.50 -13.78
N THR A 79 -9.98 2.63 -13.10
CA THR A 79 -8.77 3.45 -13.15
C THR A 79 -7.62 2.77 -12.42
N PHE A 80 -6.48 2.58 -13.13
CA PHE A 80 -5.23 2.13 -12.52
C PHE A 80 -4.01 2.74 -13.22
N ASN A 81 -3.47 3.80 -12.64
CA ASN A 81 -2.34 4.58 -13.15
C ASN A 81 -1.01 3.99 -12.67
N LEU A 82 -0.58 2.87 -13.25
CA LEU A 82 0.60 2.12 -12.82
C LEU A 82 1.87 2.98 -12.82
N ASP A 83 2.08 3.84 -13.80
CA ASP A 83 3.32 4.61 -13.94
C ASP A 83 3.51 5.62 -12.80
N ALA A 84 2.42 6.08 -12.19
CA ALA A 84 2.45 6.98 -11.04
C ALA A 84 2.99 6.34 -9.76
N VAL A 85 2.98 5.02 -9.67
CA VAL A 85 3.34 4.26 -8.45
C VAL A 85 4.44 3.23 -8.65
N ARG A 86 5.11 3.24 -9.82
CA ARG A 86 6.23 2.32 -10.07
C ARG A 86 7.33 2.48 -9.04
N VAL A 87 7.93 1.36 -8.68
CA VAL A 87 9.08 1.30 -7.78
C VAL A 87 10.35 0.89 -8.54
N PRO A 88 11.54 1.26 -8.05
CA PRO A 88 12.78 0.90 -8.70
C PRO A 88 12.93 -0.59 -8.98
N GLN A 89 13.55 -0.93 -10.09
CA GLN A 89 13.93 -2.31 -10.41
C GLN A 89 15.04 -2.78 -9.48
N LYS A 90 14.94 -4.01 -8.99
CA LYS A 90 16.03 -4.63 -8.23
C LYS A 90 17.29 -4.84 -9.11
N TYR A 91 17.07 -5.10 -10.40
CA TYR A 91 18.13 -5.34 -11.38
C TYR A 91 17.86 -4.52 -12.65
N PRO A 92 18.09 -3.19 -12.65
CA PRO A 92 17.69 -2.30 -13.75
C PRO A 92 18.41 -2.61 -15.07
N ASN A 93 19.62 -3.16 -15.00
CA ASN A 93 20.45 -3.47 -16.18
C ASN A 93 20.25 -4.90 -16.70
N LYS A 94 19.23 -5.63 -16.21
CA LYS A 94 18.97 -6.99 -16.68
C LYS A 94 18.57 -6.98 -18.15
N LYS A 95 19.21 -7.85 -18.94
CA LYS A 95 18.96 -8.04 -20.37
C LYS A 95 18.33 -9.40 -20.65
N TYR A 96 17.62 -9.51 -21.76
CA TYR A 96 17.14 -10.80 -22.24
C TYR A 96 18.36 -11.68 -22.61
N PHE A 97 18.36 -12.90 -22.07
CA PHE A 97 19.49 -13.84 -22.29
C PHE A 97 19.31 -14.66 -23.56
N LYS A 98 18.06 -14.92 -24.00
CA LYS A 98 17.74 -15.78 -25.16
C LYS A 98 16.63 -15.14 -26.02
N GLY A 99 16.46 -15.70 -27.22
CA GLY A 99 15.42 -15.32 -28.17
C GLY A 99 15.75 -14.07 -29.00
N ASN A 100 14.76 -13.59 -29.77
CA ASN A 100 14.93 -12.49 -30.73
C ASN A 100 15.30 -11.16 -30.07
N ARG A 101 15.02 -11.01 -28.75
CA ARG A 101 15.34 -9.82 -27.98
C ARG A 101 16.61 -9.94 -27.13
N LYS A 102 17.49 -10.93 -27.44
CA LYS A 102 18.77 -11.12 -26.72
C LYS A 102 19.59 -9.84 -26.74
N GLY A 103 20.03 -9.41 -25.55
CA GLY A 103 20.85 -8.21 -25.37
C GLY A 103 20.06 -6.92 -25.11
N GLU A 104 18.77 -6.87 -25.41
CA GLU A 104 17.90 -5.74 -25.04
C GLU A 104 17.62 -5.72 -23.52
N PHE A 105 17.35 -4.53 -22.97
CA PHE A 105 16.89 -4.41 -21.59
C PHE A 105 15.55 -5.11 -21.40
N SER A 106 15.45 -5.94 -20.37
CA SER A 106 14.24 -6.69 -20.06
C SER A 106 13.32 -5.95 -19.07
N CYS A 107 13.78 -4.84 -18.53
CA CYS A 107 13.11 -4.06 -17.52
C CYS A 107 12.52 -2.77 -18.10
N ASN A 108 11.35 -2.36 -17.57
CA ASN A 108 10.80 -1.05 -17.90
C ASN A 108 11.71 0.04 -17.26
N PRO A 109 12.17 1.06 -18.00
CA PRO A 109 13.01 2.13 -17.47
C PRO A 109 12.31 2.95 -16.37
N LEU A 110 10.98 3.03 -16.39
CA LEU A 110 10.19 3.70 -15.35
C LEU A 110 10.09 2.89 -14.04
N GLY A 111 10.64 1.68 -13.99
CA GLY A 111 10.54 0.82 -12.83
C GLY A 111 9.53 -0.33 -12.99
N LYS A 112 9.34 -1.09 -11.93
CA LYS A 112 8.40 -2.23 -11.88
C LYS A 112 7.10 -1.86 -11.18
N ASN A 113 6.05 -2.64 -11.44
CA ASN A 113 4.85 -2.64 -10.63
C ASN A 113 5.21 -2.99 -9.17
N PRO A 114 4.80 -2.21 -8.16
CA PRO A 114 4.96 -2.60 -6.76
C PRO A 114 4.27 -3.95 -6.50
N SER A 115 4.77 -4.68 -5.51
CA SER A 115 4.05 -5.86 -4.99
C SER A 115 2.84 -5.45 -4.17
N ASP A 116 2.05 -6.42 -3.78
CA ASP A 116 0.92 -6.26 -2.84
C ASP A 116 1.34 -6.37 -1.36
N VAL A 117 2.63 -6.41 -1.08
CA VAL A 117 3.21 -6.25 0.27
C VAL A 117 3.96 -4.94 0.31
N TRP A 118 3.47 -3.99 1.12
CA TRP A 118 4.00 -2.64 1.23
C TRP A 118 4.66 -2.42 2.58
N GLU A 119 5.91 -2.04 2.56
CA GLU A 119 6.67 -1.69 3.77
C GLU A 119 6.61 -0.16 3.95
N ILE A 120 5.68 0.30 4.77
CA ILE A 120 5.48 1.72 5.08
C ILE A 120 5.41 1.83 6.62
N PRO A 121 6.30 2.60 7.26
CA PRO A 121 6.27 2.78 8.71
C PRO A 121 4.95 3.39 9.19
N ASN A 122 4.44 2.92 10.33
CA ASN A 122 3.26 3.51 10.95
C ASN A 122 3.59 4.85 11.63
N VAL A 123 2.56 5.68 11.84
CA VAL A 123 2.66 6.97 12.53
C VAL A 123 2.81 6.74 14.04
N LYS A 124 4.04 6.89 14.56
CA LYS A 124 4.39 6.77 15.98
C LYS A 124 4.33 8.13 16.69
N ASN A 125 4.55 8.10 18.02
CA ASN A 125 4.49 9.33 18.85
C ASN A 125 5.41 10.47 18.37
N ASN A 126 6.59 10.15 17.80
CA ASN A 126 7.54 11.14 17.30
C ASN A 126 7.49 11.31 15.78
N HIS A 127 6.45 10.82 15.11
CA HIS A 127 6.31 10.98 13.67
C HIS A 127 5.83 12.39 13.33
N VAL A 128 6.37 12.98 12.25
CA VAL A 128 6.02 14.36 11.83
C VAL A 128 4.52 14.54 11.52
N GLU A 129 3.85 13.48 11.09
CA GLU A 129 2.42 13.48 10.80
C GLU A 129 1.54 13.24 12.04
N LYS A 130 2.14 12.99 13.22
CA LYS A 130 1.37 12.58 14.41
C LYS A 130 0.42 13.66 14.87
N THR A 131 -0.87 13.28 15.00
CA THR A 131 -1.93 14.09 15.58
C THR A 131 -2.41 13.47 16.90
N ILE A 132 -3.46 14.05 17.50
CA ILE A 132 -4.11 13.51 18.70
C ILE A 132 -4.91 12.24 18.43
N HIS A 133 -5.19 11.92 17.15
CA HIS A 133 -5.97 10.74 16.80
C HIS A 133 -5.19 9.45 17.13
N PRO A 134 -5.79 8.47 17.83
CA PRO A 134 -5.08 7.29 18.33
C PRO A 134 -4.67 6.32 17.22
N CYS A 135 -5.50 6.15 16.19
CA CYS A 135 -5.33 5.16 15.12
C CYS A 135 -5.12 5.89 13.78
N GLN A 136 -3.91 6.37 13.55
CA GLN A 136 -3.56 7.12 12.35
C GLN A 136 -2.68 6.27 11.43
N PHE A 137 -3.04 6.19 10.15
CA PHE A 137 -2.19 5.65 9.10
C PHE A 137 -1.39 6.77 8.41
N PRO A 138 -0.23 6.45 7.79
CA PRO A 138 0.62 7.45 7.16
C PRO A 138 0.03 7.97 5.84
N VAL A 139 0.33 9.22 5.50
CA VAL A 139 -0.08 9.86 4.25
C VAL A 139 0.43 9.07 3.04
N GLU A 140 1.65 8.56 3.07
CA GLU A 140 2.25 7.75 2.00
C GLU A 140 1.38 6.54 1.60
N LEU A 141 0.71 5.90 2.57
CA LEU A 141 -0.17 4.76 2.30
C LEU A 141 -1.34 5.15 1.41
N VAL A 142 -2.00 6.25 1.74
CA VAL A 142 -3.18 6.75 1.01
C VAL A 142 -2.78 7.42 -0.30
N GLU A 143 -1.69 8.17 -0.31
CA GLU A 143 -1.16 8.81 -1.51
C GLU A 143 -0.93 7.78 -2.63
N ARG A 144 -0.42 6.58 -2.28
CA ARG A 144 -0.23 5.50 -3.25
C ARG A 144 -1.54 5.03 -3.89
N PHE A 145 -2.62 4.94 -3.11
CA PHE A 145 -3.96 4.62 -3.63
C PHE A 145 -4.49 5.73 -4.53
N ILE A 146 -4.41 6.98 -4.09
CA ILE A 146 -4.90 8.11 -4.86
C ILE A 146 -4.16 8.20 -6.21
N LEU A 147 -2.83 8.16 -6.19
CA LEU A 147 -2.02 8.24 -7.42
C LEU A 147 -2.30 7.11 -8.40
N SER A 148 -2.60 5.90 -7.89
CA SER A 148 -2.84 4.74 -8.76
C SER A 148 -4.30 4.60 -9.20
N MET A 149 -5.27 5.03 -8.40
CA MET A 149 -6.68 4.68 -8.59
C MET A 149 -7.59 5.86 -8.89
N THR A 150 -7.03 7.07 -9.05
CA THR A 150 -7.78 8.26 -9.42
C THR A 150 -7.08 9.02 -10.53
N ASN A 151 -7.85 9.81 -11.27
CA ASN A 151 -7.38 10.84 -12.18
C ASN A 151 -7.46 12.21 -11.50
N GLU A 152 -6.93 13.22 -12.16
CA GLU A 152 -7.06 14.60 -11.69
C GLU A 152 -8.56 15.01 -11.66
N ASN A 153 -8.97 15.63 -10.55
CA ASN A 153 -10.34 16.04 -10.23
C ASN A 153 -11.32 14.89 -9.90
N ASP A 154 -10.86 13.64 -9.80
CA ASP A 154 -11.71 12.58 -9.28
C ASP A 154 -12.00 12.81 -7.78
N MET A 155 -13.19 12.39 -7.34
CA MET A 155 -13.61 12.51 -5.95
C MET A 155 -13.02 11.39 -5.10
N VAL A 156 -12.39 11.74 -3.99
CA VAL A 156 -11.92 10.82 -2.95
C VAL A 156 -12.83 10.98 -1.73
N PHE A 157 -13.42 9.88 -1.28
CA PHE A 157 -14.35 9.85 -0.15
C PHE A 157 -13.87 8.92 0.95
N ASP A 158 -13.79 9.43 2.18
CA ASP A 158 -13.45 8.67 3.38
C ASP A 158 -14.53 8.87 4.44
N PRO A 159 -15.39 7.87 4.70
CA PRO A 159 -16.49 7.97 5.65
C PRO A 159 -16.02 8.02 7.11
N PHE A 160 -14.80 7.62 7.40
CA PHE A 160 -14.26 7.58 8.76
C PHE A 160 -13.31 8.73 9.07
N LEU A 161 -12.74 9.36 8.06
CA LEU A 161 -11.81 10.49 8.04
C LEU A 161 -10.70 10.50 9.12
N GLY A 162 -10.98 10.17 10.37
CA GLY A 162 -10.02 10.10 11.48
C GLY A 162 -9.21 11.38 11.66
N ALA A 163 -7.90 11.29 11.45
CA ALA A 163 -6.98 12.43 11.50
C ALA A 163 -7.01 13.33 10.25
N GLY A 164 -7.85 13.03 9.26
CA GLY A 164 -7.86 13.74 7.98
C GLY A 164 -6.74 13.33 7.01
N THR A 165 -6.09 12.19 7.24
CA THR A 165 -4.98 11.71 6.41
C THR A 165 -5.36 11.57 4.94
N THR A 166 -6.56 11.07 4.66
CA THR A 166 -7.08 10.93 3.29
C THR A 166 -7.23 12.28 2.61
N THR A 167 -7.75 13.29 3.31
CA THR A 167 -7.86 14.66 2.79
C THR A 167 -6.48 15.27 2.54
N ALA A 168 -5.54 15.10 3.47
CA ALA A 168 -4.17 15.59 3.30
C ALA A 168 -3.49 14.94 2.08
N ALA A 169 -3.63 13.62 1.94
CA ALA A 169 -3.10 12.89 0.79
C ALA A 169 -3.73 13.38 -0.53
N ALA A 170 -5.05 13.55 -0.58
CA ALA A 170 -5.75 14.03 -1.77
C ALA A 170 -5.33 15.45 -2.18
N ALA A 171 -5.08 16.33 -1.21
CA ALA A 171 -4.62 17.69 -1.47
C ALA A 171 -3.17 17.76 -1.99
N THR A 172 -2.33 16.78 -1.63
CA THR A 172 -0.90 16.74 -1.99
C THR A 172 -0.57 15.80 -3.14
N ALA A 173 -1.40 14.78 -3.36
CA ALA A 173 -1.24 13.84 -4.47
C ALA A 173 -1.41 14.58 -5.79
N ARG A 174 -0.29 14.88 -6.45
CA ARG A 174 -0.28 15.33 -7.84
C ARG A 174 0.26 14.19 -8.67
N PRO A 175 -0.24 13.97 -9.93
CA PRO A 175 0.37 12.98 -10.82
C PRO A 175 1.87 13.25 -10.89
N ALA A 176 2.65 12.31 -10.38
CA ALA A 176 4.04 12.51 -10.06
C ALA A 176 4.89 12.59 -11.32
N ARG A 177 5.81 13.55 -11.34
CA ARG A 177 7.10 13.32 -12.00
C ARG A 177 7.79 12.14 -11.34
N ALA A 178 8.50 11.33 -12.12
CA ALA A 178 9.19 10.10 -11.69
C ALA A 178 10.26 10.29 -10.59
N ASP A 179 10.44 11.49 -10.09
CA ASP A 179 11.43 11.94 -9.11
C ASP A 179 10.90 12.00 -7.67
N ARG A 180 9.62 11.71 -7.41
CA ARG A 180 9.01 11.85 -6.08
C ARG A 180 9.19 10.66 -5.13
N PHE A 181 9.48 9.49 -5.63
CA PHE A 181 9.88 8.42 -4.72
C PHE A 181 11.38 8.54 -4.50
N PRO A 182 11.84 8.80 -3.26
CA PRO A 182 13.25 8.82 -2.96
C PRO A 182 13.88 7.52 -3.47
N ALA A 183 15.11 7.64 -3.97
CA ALA A 183 15.93 6.52 -4.40
C ALA A 183 15.81 5.33 -3.44
N PRO A 184 16.00 4.11 -3.93
CA PRO A 184 15.50 2.88 -3.32
C PRO A 184 15.81 2.86 -1.83
N TRP A 185 14.82 2.42 -1.05
CA TRP A 185 15.02 2.04 0.34
C TRP A 185 16.30 1.23 0.41
N GLN A 186 17.38 1.88 0.78
CA GLN A 186 18.56 1.17 1.23
C GLN A 186 18.09 0.47 2.50
N ILE A 187 17.70 -0.81 2.35
CA ILE A 187 17.77 -1.72 3.46
C ILE A 187 19.19 -1.56 3.95
N GLY A 188 19.34 -0.91 5.12
CA GLY A 188 20.65 -0.70 5.72
C GLY A 188 21.27 -2.04 6.06
N HIS A 189 21.85 -2.67 5.07
CA HIS A 189 22.92 -3.61 5.28
C HIS A 189 24.10 -2.78 5.79
N LYS A 190 24.10 -2.56 7.11
CA LYS A 190 25.32 -2.23 7.81
C LYS A 190 26.35 -3.25 7.33
N PRO A 191 27.44 -2.84 6.72
CA PRO A 191 28.49 -3.79 6.36
C PRO A 191 28.89 -4.55 7.64
N PRO A 192 29.16 -5.86 7.57
CA PRO A 192 29.62 -6.60 8.74
C PRO A 192 30.82 -5.85 9.32
N ASN A 193 30.80 -5.60 10.61
CA ASN A 193 31.94 -5.04 11.33
C ASN A 193 33.16 -5.92 10.98
N PRO A 194 34.31 -5.32 10.61
CA PRO A 194 35.53 -6.09 10.44
C PRO A 194 35.79 -6.83 11.76
N CYS A 195 36.00 -8.13 11.66
CA CYS A 195 36.40 -8.99 12.78
C CYS A 195 37.65 -8.38 13.43
N PRO A 196 37.68 -8.19 14.77
CA PRO A 196 38.89 -7.80 15.44
C PRO A 196 39.75 -9.05 15.72
N CYS A 197 40.43 -9.55 14.67
CA CYS A 197 41.48 -10.59 14.80
C CYS A 197 42.36 -10.53 13.57
N ALA A 198 43.36 -9.68 13.64
CA ALA A 198 44.68 -9.87 13.03
C ALA A 198 45.64 -8.90 13.74
#